data_0ae54a6a94a38a2d85a8a5173ea79a8b
#
_entry.id   0ae54a6a94a38a2d85a8a5173ea79a8b
#
_cell.length_a   1.000
_cell.length_b   1.000
_cell.length_c   1.000
_cell.angle_alpha   90.00
_cell.angle_beta   90.00
_cell.angle_gamma   90.00
#
_symmetry.space_group_name_H-M   'P 1'
#
loop_
_entity.id
_entity.type
_entity.pdbx_description
1 polymer ?
#
loop_
_entity_poly.entity_id
_entity_poly.type
_entity_poly.pdbx_seq_one_letter_code
_entity_poly.pdbx_strand_id
1 'polypeptide(L)'
;GDPMMNPKIVKLAELAKCRTSVTSNGSIGTRDTWEALAGLGVEGRFSIDGLEDTNHLYRQDVVWSKVMDRIDWFVGAGGKAKWKFIVFKHNSHQQEEARKLSQDLGFVDFDIQDHGRNYGPALDREGNISHWILPADDSMQPTPYDVSAGIDRYKKTHENFIPEEKIYEISCVHETESQVYIDARGRIGPCCYQGFDLPGLPFLEIKDFPKLKDSWQTKKCNFVCAMACGK
;
A
#
# COMPACT_ATOMS: atom_id res chain seq x y z
N GLY A 1 5.89 -4.21 3.74
CA GLY A 1 5.84 -5.57 3.19
C GLY A 1 4.39 -5.99 2.89
N ASP A 2 4.22 -7.02 2.09
CA ASP A 2 2.90 -7.55 1.75
C ASP A 2 2.32 -8.31 2.96
N PRO A 3 1.09 -8.06 3.41
CA PRO A 3 0.48 -8.72 4.57
C PRO A 3 0.32 -10.23 4.39
N MET A 4 0.25 -10.70 3.14
CA MET A 4 0.18 -12.14 2.83
C MET A 4 1.47 -12.91 3.17
N MET A 5 2.56 -12.20 3.51
CA MET A 5 3.77 -12.82 4.09
C MET A 5 3.58 -13.26 5.54
N ASN A 6 2.55 -12.78 6.23
CA ASN A 6 2.28 -13.17 7.61
C ASN A 6 1.54 -14.50 7.65
N PRO A 7 2.14 -15.58 8.19
CA PRO A 7 1.50 -16.90 8.23
C PRO A 7 0.27 -16.94 9.15
N LYS A 8 0.06 -15.91 9.96
CA LYS A 8 -1.08 -15.78 10.87
C LYS A 8 -2.16 -14.83 10.34
N ILE A 9 -2.12 -14.43 9.06
CA ILE A 9 -3.04 -13.42 8.51
C ILE A 9 -4.52 -13.82 8.67
N VAL A 10 -4.86 -15.08 8.43
CA VAL A 10 -6.21 -15.61 8.63
C VAL A 10 -6.62 -15.50 10.09
N LYS A 11 -5.72 -15.92 11.01
CA LYS A 11 -5.98 -15.82 12.44
C LYS A 11 -6.19 -14.39 12.93
N LEU A 12 -5.43 -13.45 12.38
CA LEU A 12 -5.62 -12.01 12.65
C LEU A 12 -6.98 -11.54 12.15
N ALA A 13 -7.39 -11.95 10.96
CA ALA A 13 -8.70 -11.61 10.41
C ALA A 13 -9.86 -12.21 11.23
N GLU A 14 -9.74 -13.45 11.71
CA GLU A 14 -10.73 -14.08 12.60
C GLU A 14 -10.91 -13.32 13.92
N LEU A 15 -9.80 -12.80 14.47
CA LEU A 15 -9.82 -12.05 15.72
C LEU A 15 -10.30 -10.62 15.57
N ALA A 16 -10.21 -10.07 14.38
CA ALA A 16 -10.63 -8.71 14.07
C ALA A 16 -12.17 -8.63 14.05
N LYS A 17 -12.75 -8.09 15.12
CA LYS A 17 -14.21 -7.86 15.21
C LYS A 17 -14.65 -6.54 14.54
N CYS A 18 -14.05 -6.21 13.41
CA CYS A 18 -14.30 -4.99 12.65
C CYS A 18 -14.16 -5.27 11.16
N ARG A 19 -14.58 -4.30 10.34
CA ARG A 19 -14.33 -4.36 8.89
C ARG A 19 -12.83 -4.42 8.64
N THR A 20 -12.41 -5.45 7.93
CA THR A 20 -10.98 -5.72 7.65
C THR A 20 -10.74 -5.67 6.16
N SER A 21 -9.61 -5.10 5.75
CA SER A 21 -9.13 -5.14 4.38
C SER A 21 -7.68 -5.57 4.32
N VAL A 22 -7.31 -6.28 3.25
CA VAL A 22 -5.95 -6.71 2.95
C VAL A 22 -5.53 -6.11 1.62
N THR A 23 -4.42 -5.35 1.62
CA THR A 23 -3.84 -4.80 0.40
C THR A 23 -2.61 -5.63 0.02
N SER A 24 -2.63 -6.24 -1.17
CA SER A 24 -1.57 -7.12 -1.67
C SER A 24 -1.35 -6.89 -3.15
N ASN A 25 -0.15 -7.22 -3.66
CA ASN A 25 0.10 -7.29 -5.10
C ASN A 25 -0.35 -8.63 -5.71
N GLY A 26 -0.95 -9.52 -4.93
CA GLY A 26 -1.44 -10.82 -5.38
C GLY A 26 -0.35 -11.85 -5.71
N SER A 27 0.92 -11.59 -5.42
CA SER A 27 2.02 -12.49 -5.80
C SER A 27 2.18 -13.71 -4.91
N ILE A 28 1.67 -13.66 -3.68
CA ILE A 28 1.86 -14.67 -2.63
C ILE A 28 0.55 -15.07 -1.96
N GLY A 29 0.61 -16.09 -1.13
CA GLY A 29 -0.52 -16.70 -0.46
C GLY A 29 -0.97 -17.99 -1.15
N THR A 30 -1.45 -18.94 -0.35
CA THR A 30 -2.04 -20.20 -0.82
C THR A 30 -3.52 -20.03 -1.15
N ARG A 31 -4.09 -20.98 -1.86
CA ARG A 31 -5.52 -21.02 -2.15
C ARG A 31 -6.34 -20.98 -0.86
N ASP A 32 -6.01 -21.85 0.08
CA ASP A 32 -6.70 -21.92 1.39
C ASP A 32 -6.68 -20.57 2.12
N THR A 33 -5.55 -19.85 2.06
CA THR A 33 -5.43 -18.53 2.69
C THR A 33 -6.36 -17.49 2.04
N TRP A 34 -6.39 -17.43 0.72
CA TRP A 34 -7.23 -16.48 0.00
C TRP A 34 -8.73 -16.80 0.16
N GLU A 35 -9.11 -18.08 0.06
CA GLU A 35 -10.49 -18.53 0.27
C GLU A 35 -10.95 -18.29 1.73
N ALA A 36 -10.07 -18.54 2.71
CA ALA A 36 -10.38 -18.27 4.12
C ALA A 36 -10.62 -16.78 4.39
N LEU A 37 -9.78 -15.89 3.83
CA LEU A 37 -9.97 -14.45 3.96
C LEU A 37 -11.28 -13.98 3.32
N ALA A 38 -11.63 -14.53 2.15
CA ALA A 38 -12.91 -14.27 1.48
C ALA A 38 -14.08 -14.70 2.36
N GLY A 39 -14.03 -15.92 2.90
CA GLY A 39 -15.06 -16.48 3.80
C GLY A 39 -15.26 -15.69 5.10
N LEU A 40 -14.20 -15.01 5.57
CA LEU A 40 -14.26 -14.11 6.72
C LEU A 40 -14.80 -12.70 6.38
N GLY A 41 -15.13 -12.45 5.12
CA GLY A 41 -15.62 -11.14 4.66
C GLY A 41 -14.56 -10.05 4.61
N VAL A 42 -13.29 -10.42 4.56
CA VAL A 42 -12.18 -9.48 4.37
C VAL A 42 -12.28 -8.86 2.98
N GLU A 43 -12.13 -7.53 2.87
CA GLU A 43 -12.04 -6.84 1.58
C GLU A 43 -10.62 -7.01 1.00
N GLY A 44 -10.52 -7.61 -0.18
CA GLY A 44 -9.25 -7.75 -0.92
C GLY A 44 -8.96 -6.53 -1.77
N ARG A 45 -7.84 -5.84 -1.53
CA ARG A 45 -7.37 -4.73 -2.37
C ARG A 45 -6.13 -5.17 -3.13
N PHE A 46 -6.31 -5.42 -4.42
CA PHE A 46 -5.24 -5.88 -5.29
C PHE A 46 -4.53 -4.70 -5.93
N SER A 47 -3.23 -4.54 -5.65
CA SER A 47 -2.38 -3.52 -6.24
C SER A 47 -1.76 -4.06 -7.52
N ILE A 48 -2.39 -3.80 -8.65
CA ILE A 48 -2.01 -4.27 -9.98
C ILE A 48 -1.89 -3.04 -10.89
N ASP A 49 -0.68 -2.77 -11.39
CA ASP A 49 -0.36 -1.52 -12.06
C ASP A 49 0.02 -1.76 -13.52
N GLY A 50 -0.88 -2.37 -14.26
CA GLY A 50 -0.76 -2.72 -15.67
C GLY A 50 -1.41 -4.07 -15.97
N LEU A 51 -1.32 -4.50 -17.22
CA LEU A 51 -1.71 -5.84 -17.67
C LEU A 51 -0.49 -6.78 -17.66
N GLU A 52 -0.61 -7.95 -18.28
CA GLU A 52 0.42 -8.99 -18.26
C GLU A 52 1.79 -8.50 -18.75
N ASP A 53 1.78 -7.63 -19.77
CA ASP A 53 2.98 -7.09 -20.43
C ASP A 53 3.62 -5.91 -19.71
N THR A 54 2.93 -5.25 -18.76
CA THR A 54 3.43 -4.03 -18.12
C THR A 54 3.44 -4.07 -16.60
N ASN A 55 2.58 -4.87 -15.96
CA ASN A 55 2.50 -4.92 -14.49
C ASN A 55 3.85 -5.20 -13.82
N HIS A 56 4.67 -6.07 -14.41
CA HIS A 56 5.98 -6.44 -13.88
C HIS A 56 7.01 -5.29 -13.91
N LEU A 57 6.78 -4.26 -14.71
CA LEU A 57 7.68 -3.10 -14.76
C LEU A 57 7.70 -2.34 -13.44
N TYR A 58 6.54 -2.19 -12.81
CA TYR A 58 6.45 -1.57 -11.49
C TYR A 58 6.40 -2.60 -10.36
N ARG A 59 5.64 -3.67 -10.54
CA ARG A 59 5.54 -4.79 -9.59
C ARG A 59 6.57 -5.86 -9.92
N GLN A 60 7.84 -5.53 -9.68
CA GLN A 60 8.95 -6.44 -9.98
C GLN A 60 8.77 -7.80 -9.31
N ASP A 61 9.28 -8.86 -9.96
CA ASP A 61 9.18 -10.25 -9.52
C ASP A 61 7.73 -10.81 -9.39
N VAL A 62 6.72 -10.07 -9.83
CA VAL A 62 5.33 -10.54 -9.85
C VAL A 62 5.05 -11.33 -11.12
N VAL A 63 4.60 -12.56 -10.97
CA VAL A 63 4.19 -13.43 -12.08
C VAL A 63 2.71 -13.26 -12.31
N TRP A 64 2.31 -12.79 -13.50
CA TRP A 64 0.94 -12.46 -13.86
C TRP A 64 -0.05 -13.62 -13.63
N SER A 65 0.25 -14.82 -14.12
CA SER A 65 -0.62 -15.99 -13.95
C SER A 65 -0.91 -16.29 -12.48
N LYS A 66 0.10 -16.09 -11.61
CA LYS A 66 -0.09 -16.28 -10.17
C LYS A 66 -1.02 -15.21 -9.58
N VAL A 67 -0.99 -13.99 -10.04
CA VAL A 67 -1.93 -12.95 -9.61
C VAL A 67 -3.36 -13.33 -10.01
N MET A 68 -3.55 -13.77 -11.26
CA MET A 68 -4.85 -14.20 -11.75
C MET A 68 -5.41 -15.38 -10.95
N ASP A 69 -4.59 -16.39 -10.63
CA ASP A 69 -5.00 -17.51 -9.77
C ASP A 69 -5.54 -17.01 -8.41
N ARG A 70 -4.85 -16.06 -7.76
CA ARG A 70 -5.27 -15.56 -6.43
C ARG A 70 -6.55 -14.75 -6.49
N ILE A 71 -6.72 -13.99 -7.55
CA ILE A 71 -7.97 -13.27 -7.82
C ILE A 71 -9.12 -14.28 -7.99
N ASP A 72 -8.91 -15.29 -8.82
CA ASP A 72 -9.90 -16.34 -9.06
C ASP A 72 -10.29 -17.06 -7.76
N TRP A 73 -9.31 -17.46 -6.94
CA TRP A 73 -9.58 -18.11 -5.66
C TRP A 73 -10.36 -17.21 -4.70
N PHE A 74 -9.95 -15.95 -4.60
CA PHE A 74 -10.57 -14.99 -3.68
C PHE A 74 -11.99 -14.62 -4.13
N VAL A 75 -12.17 -14.26 -5.40
CA VAL A 75 -13.47 -13.88 -5.94
C VAL A 75 -14.39 -15.09 -6.04
N GLY A 76 -13.87 -16.25 -6.49
CA GLY A 76 -14.61 -17.49 -6.56
C GLY A 76 -15.15 -17.98 -5.22
N ALA A 77 -14.46 -17.64 -4.12
CA ALA A 77 -14.93 -17.88 -2.75
C ALA A 77 -15.89 -16.79 -2.21
N GLY A 78 -16.34 -15.85 -3.06
CA GLY A 78 -17.27 -14.78 -2.69
C GLY A 78 -16.59 -13.55 -2.10
N GLY A 79 -15.28 -13.43 -2.20
CA GLY A 79 -14.51 -12.29 -1.71
C GLY A 79 -14.80 -11.01 -2.46
N LYS A 80 -14.90 -9.88 -1.74
CA LYS A 80 -15.05 -8.54 -2.33
C LYS A 80 -13.69 -7.99 -2.72
N ALA A 81 -13.33 -8.11 -4.00
CA ALA A 81 -12.07 -7.65 -4.55
C ALA A 81 -12.18 -6.21 -5.09
N LYS A 82 -11.19 -5.37 -4.77
CA LYS A 82 -11.01 -4.05 -5.36
C LYS A 82 -9.66 -3.99 -6.05
N TRP A 83 -9.64 -3.47 -7.27
CA TRP A 83 -8.40 -3.27 -8.03
C TRP A 83 -7.91 -1.84 -7.82
N LYS A 84 -6.65 -1.68 -7.39
CA LYS A 84 -5.95 -0.41 -7.35
C LYS A 84 -4.94 -0.35 -8.47
N PHE A 85 -5.07 0.67 -9.31
CA PHE A 85 -4.25 0.87 -10.50
C PHE A 85 -3.55 2.23 -10.41
N ILE A 86 -2.23 2.25 -10.32
CA ILE A 86 -1.45 3.48 -10.37
C ILE A 86 -1.05 3.73 -11.82
N VAL A 87 -1.31 4.93 -12.31
CA VAL A 87 -1.01 5.30 -13.69
C VAL A 87 0.43 5.77 -13.81
N PHE A 88 1.15 5.13 -14.72
CA PHE A 88 2.51 5.46 -15.15
C PHE A 88 2.56 5.59 -16.67
N LYS A 89 3.64 6.15 -17.22
CA LYS A 89 3.82 6.29 -18.67
C LYS A 89 3.71 4.97 -19.42
N HIS A 90 4.24 3.89 -18.84
CA HIS A 90 4.26 2.56 -19.46
C HIS A 90 2.91 1.83 -19.46
N ASN A 91 1.96 2.21 -18.60
CA ASN A 91 0.65 1.55 -18.49
C ASN A 91 -0.55 2.49 -18.74
N SER A 92 -0.32 3.77 -18.99
CA SER A 92 -1.39 4.78 -19.15
C SER A 92 -2.40 4.44 -20.25
N HIS A 93 -1.97 3.74 -21.29
CA HIS A 93 -2.82 3.30 -22.40
C HIS A 93 -3.70 2.09 -22.06
N GLN A 94 -3.45 1.40 -20.94
CA GLN A 94 -4.14 0.16 -20.55
C GLN A 94 -5.31 0.37 -19.59
N GLN A 95 -5.60 1.60 -19.16
CA GLN A 95 -6.59 1.89 -18.13
C GLN A 95 -7.99 1.31 -18.43
N GLU A 96 -8.47 1.50 -19.66
CA GLU A 96 -9.81 1.01 -20.05
C GLU A 96 -9.85 -0.51 -20.19
N GLU A 97 -8.79 -1.11 -20.72
CA GLU A 97 -8.68 -2.56 -20.83
C GLU A 97 -8.60 -3.21 -19.45
N ALA A 98 -7.80 -2.63 -18.54
CA ALA A 98 -7.70 -3.08 -17.15
C ALA A 98 -9.04 -2.93 -16.40
N ARG A 99 -9.77 -1.85 -16.65
CA ARG A 99 -11.12 -1.65 -16.09
C ARG A 99 -12.09 -2.74 -16.58
N LYS A 100 -12.07 -3.04 -17.88
CA LYS A 100 -12.91 -4.10 -18.43
C LYS A 100 -12.52 -5.45 -17.85
N LEU A 101 -11.24 -5.77 -17.82
CA LEU A 101 -10.74 -7.01 -17.23
C LEU A 101 -11.15 -7.13 -15.74
N SER A 102 -11.12 -6.05 -14.99
CA SER A 102 -11.56 -6.06 -13.60
C SER A 102 -13.03 -6.46 -13.45
N GLN A 103 -13.90 -5.99 -14.35
CA GLN A 103 -15.32 -6.36 -14.37
C GLN A 103 -15.48 -7.84 -14.72
N ASP A 104 -14.76 -8.31 -15.75
CA ASP A 104 -14.81 -9.70 -16.20
C ASP A 104 -14.32 -10.68 -15.10
N LEU A 105 -13.36 -10.25 -14.28
CA LEU A 105 -12.84 -11.00 -13.12
C LEU A 105 -13.70 -10.86 -11.85
N GLY A 106 -14.78 -10.07 -11.87
CA GLY A 106 -15.70 -9.92 -10.75
C GLY A 106 -15.24 -8.98 -9.65
N PHE A 107 -14.35 -8.04 -9.94
CA PHE A 107 -14.01 -6.97 -9.00
C PHE A 107 -15.23 -6.07 -8.73
N VAL A 108 -15.41 -5.67 -7.48
CA VAL A 108 -16.51 -4.76 -7.07
C VAL A 108 -16.16 -3.29 -7.28
N ASP A 109 -14.86 -2.99 -7.49
CA ASP A 109 -14.38 -1.62 -7.64
C ASP A 109 -13.04 -1.59 -8.38
N PHE A 110 -12.81 -0.53 -9.18
CA PHE A 110 -11.58 -0.26 -9.91
C PHE A 110 -11.16 1.19 -9.63
N ASP A 111 -10.16 1.35 -8.77
CA ASP A 111 -9.64 2.63 -8.28
C ASP A 111 -8.38 3.04 -9.05
N ILE A 112 -8.46 4.14 -9.79
CA ILE A 112 -7.34 4.71 -10.53
C ILE A 112 -6.67 5.77 -9.67
N GLN A 113 -5.35 5.67 -9.53
CA GLN A 113 -4.51 6.69 -8.93
C GLN A 113 -3.65 7.35 -10.01
N ASP A 114 -3.98 8.59 -10.37
CA ASP A 114 -3.29 9.36 -11.42
C ASP A 114 -1.85 9.75 -11.02
N HIS A 115 -1.50 9.60 -9.75
CA HIS A 115 -0.21 10.01 -9.23
C HIS A 115 0.54 8.84 -8.62
N GLY A 116 1.58 8.40 -9.28
CA GLY A 116 2.56 7.48 -8.71
C GLY A 116 3.39 8.18 -7.64
N ARG A 117 3.70 7.47 -6.55
CA ARG A 117 4.54 8.00 -5.46
C ARG A 117 6.02 7.79 -5.72
N ASN A 118 6.37 6.85 -6.58
CA ASN A 118 7.72 6.38 -6.79
C ASN A 118 8.09 6.45 -8.27
N TYR A 119 8.31 7.67 -8.76
CA TYR A 119 8.98 7.89 -10.04
C TYR A 119 10.48 7.78 -9.84
N GLY A 120 11.17 7.22 -10.80
CA GLY A 120 12.62 7.08 -10.74
C GLY A 120 13.13 5.76 -11.31
N PRO A 121 14.40 5.42 -11.05
CA PRO A 121 14.98 4.18 -11.53
C PRO A 121 14.41 2.97 -10.78
N ALA A 122 13.99 1.96 -11.53
CA ALA A 122 13.75 0.62 -11.03
C ALA A 122 15.08 -0.14 -11.01
N LEU A 123 15.44 -0.68 -9.86
CA LEU A 123 16.69 -1.38 -9.67
C LEU A 123 16.47 -2.90 -9.78
N ASP A 124 17.43 -3.60 -10.38
CA ASP A 124 17.49 -5.06 -10.31
C ASP A 124 18.01 -5.54 -8.94
N ARG A 125 18.16 -6.85 -8.77
CA ARG A 125 18.63 -7.45 -7.49
C ARG A 125 20.07 -7.14 -7.18
N GLU A 126 20.87 -6.80 -8.18
CA GLU A 126 22.26 -6.41 -8.10
C GLU A 126 22.43 -4.90 -7.82
N GLY A 127 21.33 -4.13 -7.87
CA GLY A 127 21.31 -2.69 -7.63
C GLY A 127 21.58 -1.85 -8.88
N ASN A 128 21.59 -2.43 -10.08
CA ASN A 128 21.73 -1.69 -11.32
C ASN A 128 20.37 -1.15 -11.78
N ILE A 129 20.39 -0.07 -12.55
CA ILE A 129 19.16 0.48 -13.13
C ILE A 129 18.68 -0.45 -14.24
N SER A 130 17.50 -1.06 -14.05
CA SER A 130 16.85 -1.90 -15.04
C SER A 130 16.09 -1.02 -16.06
N HIS A 131 15.28 -0.10 -15.57
CA HIS A 131 14.49 0.82 -16.37
C HIS A 131 14.02 2.02 -15.52
N TRP A 132 13.31 2.95 -16.13
CA TRP A 132 12.77 4.12 -15.43
C TRP A 132 11.26 4.05 -15.31
N ILE A 133 10.76 4.27 -14.10
CA ILE A 133 9.33 4.49 -13.83
C ILE A 133 9.07 5.99 -14.02
N LEU A 134 8.29 6.32 -15.05
CA LEU A 134 8.00 7.69 -15.43
C LEU A 134 6.52 8.03 -15.17
N PRO A 135 6.21 9.29 -14.83
CA PRO A 135 4.83 9.74 -14.73
C PRO A 135 4.13 9.64 -16.10
N ALA A 136 2.80 9.46 -16.06
CA ALA A 136 1.98 9.45 -17.29
C ALA A 136 1.94 10.83 -17.95
N ASP A 137 1.98 11.89 -17.16
CA ASP A 137 2.00 13.27 -17.63
C ASP A 137 3.44 13.77 -17.72
N ASP A 138 3.86 14.15 -18.93
CA ASP A 138 5.20 14.69 -19.20
C ASP A 138 5.47 16.04 -18.50
N SER A 139 4.43 16.74 -18.01
CA SER A 139 4.60 17.93 -17.17
C SER A 139 5.17 17.62 -15.78
N MET A 140 5.04 16.38 -15.34
CA MET A 140 5.61 15.88 -14.09
C MET A 140 6.96 15.19 -14.34
N GLN A 141 7.88 15.84 -15.04
CA GLN A 141 9.22 15.27 -15.28
C GLN A 141 9.88 14.89 -13.96
N PRO A 142 10.28 13.62 -13.77
CA PRO A 142 11.08 13.25 -12.61
C PRO A 142 12.37 14.08 -12.69
N THR A 143 12.64 14.88 -11.68
CA THR A 143 14.00 15.36 -11.48
C THR A 143 14.91 14.15 -11.45
N PRO A 144 16.11 14.18 -12.06
CA PRO A 144 17.04 13.07 -12.00
C PRO A 144 17.16 12.61 -10.55
N TYR A 145 16.60 11.43 -10.24
CA TYR A 145 16.63 10.90 -8.89
C TYR A 145 17.98 10.23 -8.71
N ASP A 146 18.90 10.95 -8.13
CA ASP A 146 20.08 10.32 -7.54
C ASP A 146 19.60 9.57 -6.29
N VAL A 147 19.74 8.24 -6.32
CA VAL A 147 19.35 7.36 -5.21
C VAL A 147 20.08 7.77 -3.94
N SER A 148 21.35 8.18 -4.04
CA SER A 148 22.14 8.68 -2.91
C SER A 148 21.59 9.99 -2.38
N ALA A 149 21.25 10.94 -3.24
CA ALA A 149 20.62 12.21 -2.88
C ALA A 149 19.20 12.02 -2.33
N GLY A 150 18.48 10.98 -2.75
CA GLY A 150 17.18 10.61 -2.22
C GLY A 150 17.28 10.09 -0.79
N ILE A 151 18.23 9.22 -0.53
CA ILE A 151 18.54 8.69 0.81
C ILE A 151 19.03 9.82 1.72
N ASP A 152 19.91 10.69 1.23
CA ASP A 152 20.44 11.80 2.02
C ASP A 152 19.37 12.86 2.29
N ARG A 153 18.47 13.12 1.33
CA ARG A 153 17.30 13.99 1.53
C ARG A 153 16.34 13.38 2.54
N TYR A 154 16.07 12.08 2.45
CA TYR A 154 15.26 11.34 3.43
C TYR A 154 15.86 11.43 4.82
N LYS A 155 17.15 11.14 4.98
CA LYS A 155 17.88 11.28 6.25
C LYS A 155 17.82 12.71 6.78
N LYS A 156 18.14 13.69 5.94
CA LYS A 156 18.15 15.12 6.30
C LYS A 156 16.77 15.63 6.71
N THR A 157 15.70 15.18 6.03
CA THR A 157 14.33 15.57 6.34
C THR A 157 13.85 14.93 7.65
N HIS A 158 14.36 13.75 8.01
CA HIS A 158 13.93 13.02 9.20
C HIS A 158 14.82 13.26 10.43
N GLU A 159 16.07 13.68 10.25
CA GLU A 159 16.97 14.01 11.35
C GLU A 159 16.78 15.43 11.91
N ASN A 160 16.32 16.40 11.09
CA ASN A 160 16.36 17.82 11.44
C ASN A 160 15.05 18.59 11.29
N PHE A 161 13.92 17.96 10.97
CA PHE A 161 12.72 18.71 10.67
C PHE A 161 11.51 18.27 11.51
N ILE A 162 11.51 18.67 12.77
CA ILE A 162 10.29 18.85 13.55
C ILE A 162 10.18 20.33 13.83
N PRO A 163 9.36 21.11 13.13
CA PRO A 163 9.04 22.46 13.57
C PRO A 163 8.34 22.33 14.93
N GLU A 164 8.98 22.80 15.98
CA GLU A 164 8.50 22.64 17.35
C GLU A 164 7.16 23.33 17.63
N GLU A 165 6.65 24.17 16.72
CA GLU A 165 5.56 25.09 17.03
C GLU A 165 4.33 25.05 16.12
N LYS A 166 4.29 24.28 15.03
CA LYS A 166 3.13 24.30 14.14
C LYS A 166 2.23 23.08 14.37
N ILE A 167 1.13 23.28 15.07
CA ILE A 167 0.03 22.30 15.15
C ILE A 167 -0.83 22.50 13.89
N TYR A 168 -0.99 21.45 13.10
CA TYR A 168 -1.87 21.44 11.93
C TYR A 168 -3.24 20.91 12.34
N GLU A 169 -4.30 21.61 11.96
CA GLU A 169 -5.66 21.08 12.09
C GLU A 169 -5.87 20.06 10.97
N ILE A 170 -5.80 18.79 11.31
CA ILE A 170 -5.93 17.68 10.37
C ILE A 170 -7.08 16.80 10.82
N SER A 171 -8.05 16.59 9.92
CA SER A 171 -9.05 15.54 10.08
C SER A 171 -8.47 14.23 9.56
N CYS A 172 -8.05 13.36 10.47
CA CYS A 172 -7.47 12.08 10.09
C CYS A 172 -8.59 11.08 9.73
N VAL A 173 -8.59 10.62 8.48
CA VAL A 173 -9.55 9.60 7.99
C VAL A 173 -9.48 8.33 8.85
N HIS A 174 -8.27 7.90 9.23
CA HIS A 174 -8.11 6.69 10.05
C HIS A 174 -8.69 6.84 11.47
N GLU A 175 -8.59 8.04 12.06
CA GLU A 175 -9.22 8.35 13.34
C GLU A 175 -10.75 8.43 13.19
N THR A 176 -11.23 9.18 12.19
CA THR A 176 -12.67 9.40 11.93
C THR A 176 -13.39 8.09 11.61
N GLU A 177 -12.76 7.22 10.83
CA GLU A 177 -13.30 5.91 10.45
C GLU A 177 -12.90 4.78 11.41
N SER A 178 -12.22 5.09 12.50
CA SER A 178 -11.73 4.11 13.49
C SER A 178 -10.89 2.99 12.84
N GLN A 179 -10.05 3.34 11.89
CA GLN A 179 -9.18 2.40 11.18
C GLN A 179 -7.86 2.21 11.92
N VAL A 180 -7.32 1.02 11.86
CA VAL A 180 -5.95 0.71 12.32
C VAL A 180 -5.18 0.00 11.22
N TYR A 181 -3.89 0.22 11.20
CA TYR A 181 -2.97 -0.46 10.30
C TYR A 181 -2.26 -1.60 11.03
N ILE A 182 -2.17 -2.76 10.37
CA ILE A 182 -1.40 -3.90 10.86
C ILE A 182 -0.30 -4.20 9.86
N ASP A 183 0.95 -4.19 10.31
CA ASP A 183 2.09 -4.48 9.45
C ASP A 183 2.29 -6.00 9.22
N ALA A 184 3.22 -6.36 8.33
CA ALA A 184 3.52 -7.75 8.02
C ALA A 184 4.06 -8.57 9.21
N ARG A 185 4.53 -7.91 10.28
CA ARG A 185 4.97 -8.54 11.53
C ARG A 185 3.85 -8.71 12.55
N GLY A 186 2.63 -8.21 12.23
CA GLY A 186 1.48 -8.25 13.14
C GLY A 186 1.51 -7.14 14.20
N ARG A 187 2.32 -6.11 14.03
CA ARG A 187 2.32 -4.93 14.89
C ARG A 187 1.25 -3.95 14.42
N ILE A 188 0.69 -3.19 15.34
CA ILE A 188 -0.39 -2.25 15.07
C ILE A 188 0.11 -0.80 15.08
N GLY A 189 -0.45 0.00 14.20
CA GLY A 189 -0.22 1.44 14.12
C GLY A 189 -1.48 2.19 13.72
N PRO A 190 -1.56 3.49 13.95
CA PRO A 190 -2.73 4.30 13.61
C PRO A 190 -2.93 4.43 12.09
N CYS A 191 -1.86 4.40 11.29
CA CYS A 191 -1.94 4.39 9.83
C CYS A 191 -0.67 3.82 9.18
N CYS A 192 -0.75 3.51 7.88
CA CYS A 192 0.38 2.97 7.12
C CYS A 192 1.56 3.95 6.99
N TYR A 193 1.33 5.25 7.01
CA TYR A 193 2.38 6.26 6.91
C TYR A 193 3.27 6.36 8.15
N GLN A 194 2.73 6.01 9.31
CA GLN A 194 3.51 5.96 10.55
C GLN A 194 4.37 4.69 10.65
N GLY A 195 4.15 3.74 9.74
CA GLY A 195 4.86 2.47 9.69
C GLY A 195 6.26 2.49 9.11
N PHE A 196 6.70 3.60 8.59
CA PHE A 196 8.06 3.75 8.09
C PHE A 196 8.98 4.24 9.19
N ASP A 197 9.29 3.39 10.18
CA ASP A 197 10.30 3.57 11.24
C ASP A 197 10.63 5.05 11.59
N LEU A 198 9.58 5.86 11.73
CA LEU A 198 9.73 7.24 12.14
C LEU A 198 10.19 7.26 13.61
N PRO A 199 11.33 7.88 13.94
CA PRO A 199 11.80 7.94 15.30
C PRO A 199 10.72 8.50 16.24
N GLY A 200 10.29 7.67 17.19
CA GLY A 200 9.36 8.08 18.24
C GLY A 200 7.87 7.86 18.00
N LEU A 201 7.49 7.09 16.96
CA LEU A 201 6.16 6.53 16.80
C LEU A 201 6.29 5.01 16.59
N PRO A 202 6.57 4.24 17.64
CA PRO A 202 6.74 2.80 17.52
C PRO A 202 5.40 2.15 17.14
N PHE A 203 5.45 1.18 16.23
CA PHE A 203 4.37 0.22 16.14
C PHE A 203 4.21 -0.50 17.46
N LEU A 204 2.98 -0.62 17.89
CA LEU A 204 2.63 -1.30 19.13
C LEU A 204 2.43 -2.80 18.88
N GLU A 205 2.72 -3.60 19.87
CA GLU A 205 2.27 -4.98 19.88
C GLU A 205 0.73 -5.04 20.00
N ILE A 206 0.10 -6.06 19.46
CA ILE A 206 -1.37 -6.17 19.45
C ILE A 206 -1.97 -6.12 20.86
N LYS A 207 -1.23 -6.57 21.87
CA LYS A 207 -1.62 -6.48 23.29
C LYS A 207 -1.73 -5.05 23.82
N ASP A 208 -1.06 -4.10 23.14
CA ASP A 208 -1.04 -2.68 23.50
C ASP A 208 -2.08 -1.88 22.72
N PHE A 209 -3.02 -2.54 22.03
CA PHE A 209 -4.09 -1.92 21.26
C PHE A 209 -4.83 -0.78 22.00
N PRO A 210 -5.13 -0.89 23.31
CA PRO A 210 -5.77 0.21 24.04
C PRO A 210 -4.98 1.51 24.05
N LYS A 211 -3.65 1.43 23.92
CA LYS A 211 -2.76 2.60 23.88
C LYS A 211 -2.70 3.28 22.52
N LEU A 212 -3.33 2.69 21.50
CA LEU A 212 -3.26 3.19 20.14
C LEU A 212 -3.87 4.60 20.00
N LYS A 213 -4.93 4.89 20.76
CA LYS A 213 -5.56 6.21 20.76
C LYS A 213 -4.60 7.34 21.15
N ASP A 214 -3.69 7.06 22.07
CA ASP A 214 -2.72 8.05 22.52
C ASP A 214 -1.70 8.39 21.41
N SER A 215 -1.49 7.47 20.46
CA SER A 215 -0.56 7.69 19.34
C SER A 215 -1.10 8.60 18.25
N TRP A 216 -2.43 8.77 18.13
CA TRP A 216 -3.03 9.69 17.15
C TRP A 216 -2.92 11.16 17.55
N GLN A 217 -2.71 11.46 18.81
CA GLN A 217 -2.71 12.82 19.35
C GLN A 217 -1.31 13.39 19.56
N THR A 218 -0.26 12.72 19.10
CA THR A 218 1.10 13.20 19.28
C THR A 218 1.45 14.29 18.25
N LYS A 219 2.29 15.27 18.63
CA LYS A 219 2.82 16.29 17.71
C LYS A 219 3.50 15.68 16.48
N LYS A 220 4.12 14.50 16.62
CA LYS A 220 4.79 13.77 15.53
C LYS A 220 3.78 13.15 14.55
N CYS A 221 2.66 12.62 15.04
CA CYS A 221 1.57 12.14 14.20
C CYS A 221 1.02 13.29 13.35
N ASN A 222 0.78 14.43 13.97
CA ASN A 222 0.27 15.62 13.30
C ASN A 222 1.18 16.07 12.15
N PHE A 223 2.51 16.07 12.34
CA PHE A 223 3.46 16.40 11.27
C PHE A 223 3.41 15.40 10.11
N VAL A 224 3.42 14.09 10.39
CA VAL A 224 3.34 13.05 9.37
C VAL A 224 2.03 13.14 8.59
N CYS A 225 0.93 13.39 9.27
CA CYS A 225 -0.38 13.60 8.64
C CYS A 225 -0.38 14.83 7.73
N ALA A 226 0.23 15.94 8.17
CA ALA A 226 0.34 17.15 7.37
C ALA A 226 1.13 16.92 6.07
N MET A 227 2.20 16.14 6.14
CA MET A 227 3.04 15.81 4.99
C MET A 227 2.39 14.79 4.04
N ALA A 228 1.66 13.82 4.58
CA ALA A 228 1.13 12.69 3.80
C ALA A 228 -0.34 12.88 3.38
N CYS A 229 -1.15 13.52 4.21
CA CYS A 229 -2.60 13.60 4.06
C CYS A 229 -3.13 15.04 4.17
N GLY A 230 -2.28 15.99 4.56
CA GLY A 230 -2.67 17.40 4.69
C GLY A 230 -2.94 18.02 3.31
N LYS A 231 -4.15 18.49 3.12
CA LYS A 231 -4.51 19.43 2.07
C LYS A 231 -4.76 20.76 2.71
#